data_25c57919298f2b2c582c128722593de3
#
_entry.id   25c57919298f2b2c582c128722593de3
#
_cell.length_a   1.000
_cell.length_b   1.000
_cell.length_c   1.000
_cell.angle_alpha   90.00
_cell.angle_beta   90.00
_cell.angle_gamma   90.00
#
_symmetry.space_group_name_H-M   'P 1'
#
loop_
_entity.id
_entity.type
_entity.pdbx_description
1 polymer ?
#
loop_
_entity_poly.entity_id
_entity_poly.type
_entity_poly.pdbx_seq_one_letter_code
_entity_poly.pdbx_strand_id
1 'polypeptide(L)'
;SLGLVGSEMCIRDSSKYMADDGFNYPGRFIGFGFTYNPDSDERVVDTVIPDSPASKILQPGDKFTSVNGVPATKENWDNGKLSFGGKPGETVNLVILRDGKEIPASFQRGLVDPKYSKSDVLDNISQADADNWGAMEYKIIEVAENTDNNVVYVWSWHKSMNNLFDVEFEENVVTRFRFNDAGKIVALGNLSEQELVQSQLGFTVSRN
;
A
#
# COMPACT_ATOMS: atom_id res chain seq x y z
N SER A 1 -2.02 -26.54 -1.83
CA SER A 1 -2.77 -26.57 -0.55
C SER A 1 -2.02 -25.93 0.63
N LEU A 2 -0.72 -25.61 0.50
CA LEU A 2 0.04 -24.90 1.54
C LEU A 2 -0.33 -23.40 1.63
N GLY A 3 -0.79 -22.80 0.54
CA GLY A 3 -1.16 -21.38 0.50
C GLY A 3 -2.44 -21.06 1.29
N LEU A 4 -3.48 -21.89 1.18
CA LEU A 4 -4.71 -21.73 1.97
C LEU A 4 -4.45 -21.80 3.47
N VAL A 5 -3.60 -22.72 3.91
CA VAL A 5 -3.20 -22.83 5.32
C VAL A 5 -2.47 -21.57 5.79
N GLY A 6 -1.68 -20.92 4.92
CA GLY A 6 -0.97 -19.68 5.24
C GLY A 6 -1.91 -18.50 5.45
N SER A 7 -2.87 -18.27 4.55
CA SER A 7 -3.82 -17.15 4.65
C SER A 7 -4.79 -17.31 5.83
N GLU A 8 -5.34 -18.50 6.04
CA GLU A 8 -6.21 -18.79 7.21
C GLU A 8 -5.47 -18.58 8.52
N MET A 9 -4.20 -18.99 8.60
CA MET A 9 -3.36 -18.78 9.78
C MET A 9 -3.09 -17.29 10.00
N CYS A 10 -2.81 -16.51 8.96
CA CYS A 10 -2.61 -15.06 9.05
C CYS A 10 -3.89 -14.33 9.49
N ILE A 11 -5.06 -14.71 8.97
CA ILE A 11 -6.35 -14.15 9.40
C ILE A 11 -6.58 -14.45 10.88
N ARG A 12 -6.44 -15.70 11.29
CA ARG A 12 -6.60 -16.12 12.68
C ARG A 12 -5.65 -15.39 13.62
N ASP A 13 -4.39 -15.28 13.25
CA ASP A 13 -3.36 -14.69 14.11
C ASP A 13 -3.51 -13.16 14.15
N SER A 14 -3.79 -12.49 13.05
CA SER A 14 -4.11 -11.06 13.03
C SER A 14 -5.38 -10.76 13.85
N SER A 15 -6.42 -11.56 13.69
CA SER A 15 -7.66 -11.44 14.48
C SER A 15 -7.40 -11.60 15.99
N LYS A 16 -6.55 -12.56 16.35
CA LYS A 16 -6.25 -12.91 17.76
C LYS A 16 -5.28 -11.94 18.42
N TYR A 17 -4.20 -11.56 17.73
CA TYR A 17 -3.07 -10.85 18.34
C TYR A 17 -3.10 -9.33 18.10
N MET A 18 -3.78 -8.85 17.09
CA MET A 18 -3.95 -7.41 16.86
C MET A 18 -5.09 -6.85 17.74
N ALA A 19 -4.85 -5.71 18.37
CA ALA A 19 -5.86 -4.97 19.11
C ALA A 19 -6.94 -4.44 18.16
N ASP A 20 -8.16 -4.19 18.66
CA ASP A 20 -9.25 -3.72 17.80
C ASP A 20 -8.99 -2.31 17.25
N ASP A 21 -8.26 -1.49 18.00
CA ASP A 21 -7.75 -0.17 17.60
C ASP A 21 -6.33 -0.21 17.02
N GLY A 22 -5.80 -1.42 16.76
CA GLY A 22 -4.48 -1.62 16.19
C GLY A 22 -4.42 -1.26 14.71
N PHE A 23 -3.24 -0.90 14.23
CA PHE A 23 -3.02 -0.56 12.83
C PHE A 23 -1.71 -1.10 12.27
N ASN A 24 -1.70 -1.35 10.96
CA ASN A 24 -0.51 -1.61 10.17
C ASN A 24 -0.06 -0.31 9.49
N TYR A 25 1.25 -0.07 9.57
CA TYR A 25 1.92 1.09 9.01
C TYR A 25 2.84 0.66 7.86
N PRO A 26 2.41 0.76 6.60
CA PRO A 26 3.19 0.29 5.46
C PRO A 26 4.33 1.22 5.06
N GLY A 27 4.46 2.38 5.74
CA GLY A 27 5.42 3.41 5.41
C GLY A 27 4.80 4.61 4.68
N ARG A 28 5.55 5.70 4.64
CA ARG A 28 5.13 6.96 4.01
C ARG A 28 5.64 7.05 2.58
N PHE A 29 4.89 7.73 1.74
CA PHE A 29 5.30 7.99 0.37
C PHE A 29 4.86 9.39 -0.11
N ILE A 30 5.44 9.86 -1.20
CA ILE A 30 4.99 11.08 -1.87
C ILE A 30 3.95 10.71 -2.92
N GLY A 31 2.75 11.27 -2.78
CA GLY A 31 1.62 10.96 -3.65
C GLY A 31 0.39 11.80 -3.34
N PHE A 32 -0.77 11.25 -3.64
CA PHE A 32 -2.06 11.90 -3.44
C PHE A 32 -2.89 11.23 -2.35
N GLY A 33 -2.75 9.92 -2.14
CA GLY A 33 -3.46 9.17 -1.11
C GLY A 33 -4.86 8.74 -1.53
N PHE A 34 -5.01 8.23 -2.73
CA PHE A 34 -6.21 7.52 -3.18
C PHE A 34 -5.81 6.26 -3.97
N THR A 35 -6.75 5.32 -4.09
CA THR A 35 -6.64 4.15 -4.94
C THR A 35 -7.75 4.13 -5.98
N TYR A 36 -7.56 3.39 -7.05
CA TYR A 36 -8.55 3.07 -8.07
C TYR A 36 -8.21 1.70 -8.66
N ASN A 37 -9.21 1.04 -9.26
CA ASN A 37 -8.96 -0.23 -9.94
C ASN A 37 -8.30 0.01 -11.30
N PRO A 38 -7.04 -0.38 -11.52
CA PRO A 38 -6.33 -0.16 -12.78
C PRO A 38 -6.90 -0.98 -13.95
N ASP A 39 -7.56 -2.10 -13.67
CA ASP A 39 -8.13 -3.01 -14.68
C ASP A 39 -9.52 -2.55 -15.16
N SER A 40 -10.12 -1.59 -14.48
CA SER A 40 -11.39 -1.01 -14.90
C SER A 40 -11.19 -0.07 -16.09
N ASP A 41 -12.09 -0.10 -17.06
CA ASP A 41 -12.13 0.88 -18.17
C ASP A 41 -12.41 2.30 -17.66
N GLU A 42 -13.03 2.42 -16.51
CA GLU A 42 -13.33 3.68 -15.83
C GLU A 42 -12.36 3.90 -14.66
N ARG A 43 -11.84 5.10 -14.55
CA ARG A 43 -10.97 5.51 -13.44
C ARG A 43 -11.81 6.07 -12.30
N VAL A 44 -12.34 5.18 -11.47
CA VAL A 44 -13.18 5.52 -10.32
C VAL A 44 -12.33 5.40 -9.06
N VAL A 45 -12.42 6.43 -8.20
CA VAL A 45 -11.77 6.42 -6.88
C VAL A 45 -12.41 5.31 -6.04
N ASP A 46 -11.60 4.39 -5.56
CA ASP A 46 -12.00 3.28 -4.71
C ASP A 46 -11.89 3.68 -3.23
N THR A 47 -10.71 4.08 -2.80
CA THR A 47 -10.46 4.54 -1.43
C THR A 47 -9.71 5.85 -1.41
N VAL A 48 -9.88 6.62 -0.33
CA VAL A 48 -9.11 7.83 -0.04
C VAL A 48 -8.50 7.71 1.35
N ILE A 49 -7.17 7.82 1.41
CA ILE A 49 -6.43 7.74 2.66
C ILE A 49 -6.70 9.00 3.49
N PRO A 50 -7.13 8.89 4.75
CA PRO A 50 -7.35 10.03 5.63
C PRO A 50 -6.11 10.91 5.75
N ASP A 51 -6.32 12.22 5.90
CA ASP A 51 -5.27 13.24 6.04
C ASP A 51 -4.27 13.34 4.87
N SER A 52 -4.55 12.64 3.76
CA SER A 52 -3.76 12.75 2.53
C SER A 52 -4.10 14.02 1.73
N PRO A 53 -3.25 14.41 0.75
CA PRO A 53 -3.56 15.53 -0.14
C PRO A 53 -4.93 15.45 -0.81
N ALA A 54 -5.36 14.25 -1.21
CA ALA A 54 -6.65 14.03 -1.87
C ALA A 54 -7.85 14.07 -0.91
N SER A 55 -7.67 13.82 0.39
CA SER A 55 -8.76 13.57 1.35
C SER A 55 -9.73 14.72 1.53
N LYS A 56 -9.33 15.97 1.22
CA LYS A 56 -10.18 17.14 1.31
C LYS A 56 -11.00 17.38 0.04
N ILE A 57 -10.73 16.64 -1.03
CA ILE A 57 -11.24 16.95 -2.37
C ILE A 57 -11.93 15.75 -2.99
N LEU A 58 -11.31 14.56 -2.91
CA LEU A 58 -11.84 13.32 -3.47
C LEU A 58 -12.62 12.51 -2.45
N GLN A 59 -13.53 11.71 -2.96
CA GLN A 59 -14.25 10.70 -2.20
C GLN A 59 -14.40 9.41 -3.02
N PRO A 60 -14.59 8.26 -2.38
CA PRO A 60 -14.93 7.02 -3.10
C PRO A 60 -16.12 7.22 -4.03
N GLY A 61 -16.03 6.67 -5.24
CA GLY A 61 -17.04 6.81 -6.29
C GLY A 61 -16.83 7.98 -7.26
N ASP A 62 -15.90 8.91 -6.99
CA ASP A 62 -15.53 9.95 -7.95
C ASP A 62 -14.90 9.32 -9.19
N LYS A 63 -15.38 9.69 -10.37
CA LYS A 63 -14.83 9.23 -11.64
C LYS A 63 -13.98 10.32 -12.28
N PHE A 64 -12.74 10.02 -12.61
CA PHE A 64 -11.89 10.95 -13.36
C PHE A 64 -12.37 11.06 -14.81
N THR A 65 -12.62 12.29 -15.27
CA THR A 65 -12.90 12.59 -16.68
C THR A 65 -11.69 13.23 -17.37
N SER A 66 -10.83 13.93 -16.63
CA SER A 66 -9.53 14.38 -17.12
C SER A 66 -8.49 14.54 -16.00
N VAL A 67 -7.20 14.42 -16.36
CA VAL A 67 -6.04 14.65 -15.51
C VAL A 67 -5.06 15.56 -16.26
N ASN A 68 -4.73 16.73 -15.71
CA ASN A 68 -3.88 17.75 -16.33
C ASN A 68 -4.28 18.10 -17.76
N GLY A 69 -5.60 18.13 -18.04
CA GLY A 69 -6.15 18.41 -19.35
C GLY A 69 -6.16 17.23 -20.33
N VAL A 70 -5.62 16.06 -19.92
CA VAL A 70 -5.68 14.82 -20.69
C VAL A 70 -6.96 14.06 -20.33
N PRO A 71 -7.83 13.68 -21.30
CA PRO A 71 -9.01 12.88 -21.01
C PRO A 71 -8.64 11.54 -20.37
N ALA A 72 -9.37 11.14 -19.32
CA ALA A 72 -9.12 9.94 -18.54
C ALA A 72 -9.68 8.69 -19.24
N THR A 73 -9.26 8.44 -20.47
CA THR A 73 -9.65 7.28 -21.27
C THR A 73 -8.65 6.13 -21.09
N LYS A 74 -9.12 4.90 -21.29
CA LYS A 74 -8.24 3.72 -21.30
C LYS A 74 -7.09 3.88 -22.31
N GLU A 75 -7.37 4.40 -23.50
CA GLU A 75 -6.35 4.65 -24.53
C GLU A 75 -5.23 5.59 -24.05
N ASN A 76 -5.60 6.70 -23.41
CA ASN A 76 -4.61 7.66 -22.90
C ASN A 76 -3.80 7.09 -21.74
N TRP A 77 -4.41 6.21 -20.95
CA TRP A 77 -3.71 5.47 -19.89
C TRP A 77 -2.71 4.48 -20.47
N ASP A 78 -3.16 3.59 -21.38
CA ASP A 78 -2.33 2.55 -21.99
C ASP A 78 -1.15 3.14 -22.78
N ASN A 79 -1.34 4.31 -23.39
CA ASN A 79 -0.31 5.04 -24.11
C ASN A 79 0.60 5.90 -23.19
N GLY A 80 0.44 5.85 -21.87
CA GLY A 80 1.23 6.61 -20.91
C GLY A 80 1.03 8.13 -20.93
N LYS A 81 -0.01 8.63 -21.65
CA LYS A 81 -0.33 10.06 -21.72
C LYS A 81 -0.98 10.57 -20.44
N LEU A 82 -1.72 9.71 -19.74
CA LEU A 82 -2.38 10.02 -18.49
C LEU A 82 -1.52 9.53 -17.34
N SER A 83 -1.00 10.45 -16.54
CA SER A 83 -0.10 10.14 -15.43
C SER A 83 -0.45 10.93 -14.19
N PHE A 84 -0.42 10.24 -13.06
CA PHE A 84 -0.41 10.84 -11.73
C PHE A 84 1.02 10.99 -11.17
N GLY A 85 2.05 10.58 -11.92
CA GLY A 85 3.46 10.74 -11.56
C GLY A 85 3.88 12.21 -11.49
N GLY A 86 4.95 12.55 -10.73
CA GLY A 86 5.53 13.91 -10.66
C GLY A 86 6.27 14.16 -9.35
N LYS A 87 6.72 15.41 -9.18
CA LYS A 87 7.57 15.84 -8.04
C LYS A 87 6.74 16.24 -6.82
N PRO A 88 7.31 16.15 -5.60
CA PRO A 88 6.67 16.72 -4.41
C PRO A 88 6.31 18.20 -4.61
N GLY A 89 5.11 18.59 -4.15
CA GLY A 89 4.60 19.97 -4.30
C GLY A 89 4.04 20.32 -5.68
N GLU A 90 4.19 19.45 -6.67
CA GLU A 90 3.62 19.67 -8.00
C GLU A 90 2.11 19.50 -7.97
N THR A 91 1.41 20.45 -8.62
CA THR A 91 -0.05 20.45 -8.68
C THR A 91 -0.53 19.49 -9.77
N VAL A 92 -1.56 18.70 -9.45
CA VAL A 92 -2.38 18.00 -10.42
C VAL A 92 -3.73 18.68 -10.53
N ASN A 93 -4.18 18.88 -11.76
CA ASN A 93 -5.51 19.42 -12.05
C ASN A 93 -6.39 18.29 -12.59
N LEU A 94 -7.57 18.15 -12.03
CA LEU A 94 -8.51 17.09 -12.35
C LEU A 94 -9.85 17.67 -12.77
N VAL A 95 -10.59 16.93 -13.57
CA VAL A 95 -12.05 17.04 -13.64
C VAL A 95 -12.60 15.68 -13.22
N ILE A 96 -13.48 15.71 -12.22
CA ILE A 96 -14.15 14.51 -11.71
C ILE A 96 -15.64 14.59 -12.00
N LEU A 97 -16.26 13.45 -12.24
CA LEU A 97 -17.71 13.30 -12.31
C LEU A 97 -18.19 12.76 -10.95
N ARG A 98 -19.03 13.54 -10.26
CA ARG A 98 -19.65 13.19 -8.98
C ARG A 98 -21.15 13.52 -9.09
N ASP A 99 -22.03 12.55 -8.80
CA ASP A 99 -23.49 12.72 -8.88
C ASP A 99 -23.97 13.30 -10.23
N GLY A 100 -23.32 12.85 -11.33
CA GLY A 100 -23.65 13.31 -12.69
C GLY A 100 -23.16 14.71 -13.04
N LYS A 101 -22.36 15.36 -12.19
CA LYS A 101 -21.82 16.72 -12.42
C LYS A 101 -20.31 16.68 -12.55
N GLU A 102 -19.76 17.37 -13.53
CA GLU A 102 -18.34 17.62 -13.63
C GLU A 102 -17.90 18.69 -12.62
N ILE A 103 -16.88 18.36 -11.85
CA ILE A 103 -16.33 19.23 -10.82
C ILE A 103 -14.82 19.37 -11.08
N PRO A 104 -14.32 20.59 -11.33
CA PRO A 104 -12.88 20.82 -11.36
C PRO A 104 -12.30 20.69 -9.95
N ALA A 105 -11.17 20.02 -9.86
CA ALA A 105 -10.46 19.78 -8.61
C ALA A 105 -8.96 19.93 -8.82
N SER A 106 -8.24 20.40 -7.83
CA SER A 106 -6.78 20.42 -7.88
C SER A 106 -6.19 20.24 -6.49
N PHE A 107 -5.05 19.56 -6.42
CA PHE A 107 -4.26 19.43 -5.20
C PHE A 107 -2.80 19.17 -5.54
N GLN A 108 -1.94 19.34 -4.54
CA GLN A 108 -0.51 19.14 -4.69
C GLN A 108 -0.11 17.75 -4.18
N ARG A 109 0.90 17.14 -4.82
CA ARG A 109 1.55 15.96 -4.29
C ARG A 109 2.20 16.28 -2.96
N GLY A 110 1.89 15.48 -1.98
CA GLY A 110 2.42 15.65 -0.63
C GLY A 110 2.75 14.32 0.02
N LEU A 111 3.13 14.41 1.27
CA LEU A 111 3.36 13.23 2.10
C LEU A 111 2.02 12.54 2.36
N VAL A 112 1.99 11.24 2.07
CA VAL A 112 0.90 10.33 2.43
C VAL A 112 1.40 9.42 3.54
N ASP A 113 0.62 9.31 4.61
CA ASP A 113 0.94 8.55 5.82
C ASP A 113 -0.16 7.51 6.10
N PRO A 114 -0.22 6.41 5.33
CA PRO A 114 -1.32 5.45 5.42
C PRO A 114 -1.24 4.64 6.71
N LYS A 115 -2.42 4.34 7.25
CA LYS A 115 -2.59 3.42 8.37
C LYS A 115 -3.76 2.49 8.04
N TYR A 116 -3.48 1.20 8.02
CA TYR A 116 -4.50 0.19 7.81
C TYR A 116 -4.98 -0.33 9.16
N SER A 117 -6.27 -0.19 9.43
CA SER A 117 -6.90 -0.73 10.62
C SER A 117 -6.83 -2.27 10.64
N LYS A 118 -7.18 -2.87 11.77
CA LYS A 118 -7.30 -4.33 11.87
C LYS A 118 -8.29 -4.89 10.83
N SER A 119 -9.42 -4.20 10.59
CA SER A 119 -10.36 -4.62 9.56
C SER A 119 -9.75 -4.58 8.17
N ASP A 120 -9.06 -3.49 7.81
CA ASP A 120 -8.39 -3.38 6.50
C ASP A 120 -7.36 -4.50 6.30
N VAL A 121 -6.60 -4.83 7.35
CA VAL A 121 -5.62 -5.94 7.31
C VAL A 121 -6.31 -7.27 7.08
N LEU A 122 -7.41 -7.55 7.79
CA LEU A 122 -8.16 -8.81 7.64
C LEU A 122 -8.82 -8.91 6.26
N ASP A 123 -9.39 -7.83 5.77
CA ASP A 123 -10.02 -7.77 4.45
C ASP A 123 -8.98 -7.99 3.34
N ASN A 124 -7.83 -7.34 3.41
CA ASN A 124 -6.73 -7.54 2.47
C ASN A 124 -6.22 -8.99 2.44
N ILE A 125 -6.04 -9.60 3.62
CA ILE A 125 -5.62 -11.01 3.70
C ILE A 125 -6.71 -11.93 3.12
N SER A 126 -7.99 -11.66 3.38
CA SER A 126 -9.09 -12.50 2.89
C SER A 126 -9.26 -12.48 1.37
N GLN A 127 -8.85 -11.38 0.73
CA GLN A 127 -8.89 -11.20 -0.72
C GLN A 127 -7.60 -11.65 -1.42
N ALA A 128 -6.54 -11.96 -0.66
CA ALA A 128 -5.28 -12.38 -1.23
C ALA A 128 -5.41 -13.76 -1.90
N ASP A 129 -4.75 -13.91 -3.03
CA ASP A 129 -4.62 -15.20 -3.71
C ASP A 129 -3.80 -16.15 -2.84
N ALA A 130 -4.42 -17.23 -2.40
CA ALA A 130 -3.80 -18.20 -1.52
C ALA A 130 -2.57 -18.88 -2.12
N ASP A 131 -2.50 -19.04 -3.44
CA ASP A 131 -1.39 -19.67 -4.15
C ASP A 131 -0.18 -18.73 -4.30
N ASN A 132 -0.42 -17.43 -4.18
CA ASN A 132 0.58 -16.37 -4.33
C ASN A 132 0.83 -15.58 -3.03
N TRP A 133 0.39 -16.12 -1.89
CA TRP A 133 0.50 -15.45 -0.61
C TRP A 133 1.78 -15.82 0.15
N GLY A 134 2.50 -14.78 0.57
CA GLY A 134 3.63 -14.89 1.49
C GLY A 134 4.97 -15.13 0.81
N ALA A 135 6.00 -15.25 1.62
CA ALA A 135 7.34 -15.54 1.17
C ALA A 135 7.51 -17.04 0.84
N MET A 136 8.28 -17.34 -0.21
CA MET A 136 8.67 -18.71 -0.57
C MET A 136 9.60 -19.31 0.49
N GLU A 137 10.51 -18.47 1.01
CA GLU A 137 11.42 -18.80 2.10
C GLU A 137 11.45 -17.65 3.10
N TYR A 138 11.57 -17.99 4.38
CA TYR A 138 11.58 -17.03 5.47
C TYR A 138 12.57 -17.47 6.55
N LYS A 139 13.37 -16.51 7.05
CA LYS A 139 14.32 -16.76 8.13
C LYS A 139 14.33 -15.58 9.10
N ILE A 140 14.06 -15.82 10.37
CA ILE A 140 14.34 -14.86 11.44
C ILE A 140 15.84 -14.84 11.70
N ILE A 141 16.45 -13.67 11.59
CA ILE A 141 17.88 -13.46 11.82
C ILE A 141 18.10 -13.04 13.28
N GLU A 142 17.31 -12.05 13.75
CA GLU A 142 17.45 -11.48 15.08
C GLU A 142 16.12 -10.97 15.60
N VAL A 143 15.92 -11.04 16.91
CA VAL A 143 14.81 -10.40 17.63
C VAL A 143 15.40 -9.54 18.73
N ALA A 144 15.00 -8.27 18.77
CA ALA A 144 15.37 -7.32 19.81
C ALA A 144 14.12 -6.72 20.45
N GLU A 145 14.17 -6.45 21.75
CA GLU A 145 13.05 -5.84 22.47
C GLU A 145 13.45 -4.53 23.14
N ASN A 146 12.49 -3.62 23.24
CA ASN A 146 12.56 -2.42 24.04
C ASN A 146 11.38 -2.49 25.04
N THR A 147 11.67 -2.96 26.25
CA THR A 147 10.68 -3.20 27.28
C THR A 147 10.05 -1.91 27.81
N ASP A 148 10.78 -0.79 27.82
CA ASP A 148 10.27 0.50 28.31
C ASP A 148 9.10 1.03 27.46
N ASN A 149 9.03 0.62 26.18
CA ASN A 149 8.03 1.08 25.22
C ASN A 149 7.12 -0.05 24.71
N ASN A 150 7.23 -1.25 25.25
CA ASN A 150 6.51 -2.45 24.79
C ASN A 150 6.69 -2.69 23.28
N VAL A 151 7.93 -2.63 22.78
CA VAL A 151 8.26 -2.76 21.37
C VAL A 151 9.18 -3.95 21.14
N VAL A 152 8.88 -4.74 20.10
CA VAL A 152 9.73 -5.82 19.60
C VAL A 152 10.09 -5.51 18.14
N TYR A 153 11.35 -5.70 17.80
CA TYR A 153 11.89 -5.65 16.45
C TYR A 153 12.27 -7.05 16.02
N VAL A 154 11.84 -7.44 14.82
CA VAL A 154 12.21 -8.71 14.20
C VAL A 154 12.96 -8.40 12.91
N TRP A 155 14.22 -8.77 12.86
CA TRP A 155 14.98 -8.75 11.61
C TRP A 155 14.86 -10.11 10.95
N SER A 156 14.40 -10.13 9.71
CA SER A 156 14.16 -11.35 8.93
C SER A 156 14.67 -11.18 7.50
N TRP A 157 15.01 -12.30 6.89
CA TRP A 157 15.27 -12.43 5.47
C TRP A 157 14.11 -13.16 4.81
N HIS A 158 13.72 -12.70 3.64
CA HIS A 158 12.62 -13.25 2.85
C HIS A 158 13.07 -13.50 1.42
N LYS A 159 12.59 -14.58 0.83
CA LYS A 159 12.65 -14.84 -0.61
C LYS A 159 11.21 -14.96 -1.13
N SER A 160 10.89 -14.25 -2.18
CA SER A 160 9.53 -14.16 -2.72
C SER A 160 9.55 -14.14 -4.25
N MET A 161 8.37 -14.36 -4.85
CA MET A 161 8.14 -14.23 -6.29
C MET A 161 7.36 -12.95 -6.56
N ASN A 162 7.81 -12.13 -7.50
CA ASN A 162 7.00 -11.09 -8.07
C ASN A 162 6.25 -11.63 -9.29
N ASN A 163 4.96 -11.91 -9.11
CA ASN A 163 4.15 -12.56 -10.14
C ASN A 163 3.86 -11.68 -11.36
N LEU A 164 3.99 -10.35 -11.23
CA LEU A 164 3.80 -9.42 -12.36
C LEU A 164 4.96 -9.51 -13.36
N PHE A 165 6.17 -9.74 -12.86
CA PHE A 165 7.39 -9.79 -13.68
C PHE A 165 7.96 -11.21 -13.82
N ASP A 166 7.38 -12.21 -13.11
CA ASP A 166 7.87 -13.59 -13.05
C ASP A 166 9.35 -13.64 -12.61
N VAL A 167 9.69 -12.88 -11.57
CA VAL A 167 11.07 -12.75 -11.06
C VAL A 167 11.11 -13.05 -9.57
N GLU A 168 12.00 -13.96 -9.17
CA GLU A 168 12.33 -14.17 -7.76
C GLU A 168 13.16 -12.98 -7.26
N PHE A 169 12.89 -12.56 -6.03
CA PHE A 169 13.69 -11.55 -5.33
C PHE A 169 13.85 -11.92 -3.86
N GLU A 170 14.86 -11.34 -3.24
CA GLU A 170 15.11 -11.48 -1.81
C GLU A 170 15.33 -10.11 -1.16
N GLU A 171 14.99 -10.01 0.12
CA GLU A 171 15.19 -8.80 0.90
C GLU A 171 15.36 -9.10 2.38
N ASN A 172 16.03 -8.19 3.10
CA ASN A 172 15.94 -8.12 4.55
C ASN A 172 14.84 -7.15 4.96
N VAL A 173 14.08 -7.53 5.99
CA VAL A 173 13.00 -6.74 6.55
C VAL A 173 13.18 -6.60 8.05
N VAL A 174 13.01 -5.39 8.57
CA VAL A 174 12.84 -5.14 10.00
C VAL A 174 11.38 -4.83 10.26
N THR A 175 10.69 -5.72 10.96
CA THR A 175 9.32 -5.49 11.43
C THR A 175 9.33 -4.99 12.86
N ARG A 176 8.69 -3.86 13.10
CA ARG A 176 8.48 -3.29 14.44
C ARG A 176 7.06 -3.58 14.90
N PHE A 177 6.94 -4.25 16.03
CA PHE A 177 5.67 -4.50 16.72
C PHE A 177 5.62 -3.65 18.00
N ARG A 178 4.53 -2.93 18.21
CA ARG A 178 4.23 -2.27 19.49
C ARG A 178 3.02 -2.94 20.13
N PHE A 179 3.15 -3.27 21.40
CA PHE A 179 2.11 -3.95 22.17
C PHE A 179 1.48 -3.02 23.21
N ASN A 180 0.23 -3.30 23.58
CA ASN A 180 -0.39 -2.75 24.78
C ASN A 180 -0.13 -3.66 25.98
N ASP A 181 -0.60 -3.23 27.17
CA ASP A 181 -0.41 -3.99 28.43
C ASP A 181 -1.12 -5.35 28.43
N ALA A 182 -2.09 -5.56 27.54
CA ALA A 182 -2.76 -6.85 27.35
C ALA A 182 -2.00 -7.78 26.38
N GLY A 183 -0.80 -7.39 25.91
CA GLY A 183 0.00 -8.15 24.96
C GLY A 183 -0.58 -8.19 23.54
N LYS A 184 -1.45 -7.25 23.17
CA LYS A 184 -1.98 -7.11 21.82
C LYS A 184 -1.19 -6.10 21.00
N ILE A 185 -1.01 -6.38 19.72
CA ILE A 185 -0.34 -5.49 18.76
C ILE A 185 -1.24 -4.28 18.50
N VAL A 186 -0.77 -3.10 18.88
CA VAL A 186 -1.44 -1.81 18.64
C VAL A 186 -0.85 -1.07 17.43
N ALA A 187 0.37 -1.41 17.03
CA ALA A 187 0.96 -0.90 15.80
C ALA A 187 2.01 -1.88 15.28
N LEU A 188 2.04 -2.08 13.99
CA LEU A 188 3.13 -2.77 13.31
C LEU A 188 3.55 -1.98 12.07
N GLY A 189 4.81 -2.12 11.68
CA GLY A 189 5.34 -1.47 10.48
C GLY A 189 6.67 -2.08 10.08
N ASN A 190 6.97 -2.02 8.78
CA ASN A 190 8.13 -2.64 8.20
C ASN A 190 9.07 -1.59 7.58
N LEU A 191 10.37 -1.90 7.63
CA LEU A 191 11.39 -1.29 6.80
C LEU A 191 12.09 -2.41 6.03
N SER A 192 12.23 -2.26 4.72
CA SER A 192 12.83 -3.25 3.86
C SER A 192 13.82 -2.64 2.85
N GLU A 193 14.55 -3.49 2.15
CA GLU A 193 15.56 -3.13 1.15
C GLU A 193 14.90 -2.86 -0.22
N GLN A 194 13.97 -1.88 -0.29
CA GLN A 194 13.17 -1.59 -1.49
C GLN A 194 14.01 -1.29 -2.74
N GLU A 195 15.14 -0.58 -2.60
CA GLU A 195 16.03 -0.30 -3.74
C GLU A 195 16.68 -1.57 -4.28
N LEU A 196 17.05 -2.51 -3.38
CA LEU A 196 17.58 -3.81 -3.77
C LEU A 196 16.51 -4.61 -4.52
N VAL A 197 15.28 -4.68 -4.00
CA VAL A 197 14.15 -5.35 -4.65
C VAL A 197 13.88 -4.77 -6.04
N GLN A 198 13.79 -3.44 -6.16
CA GLN A 198 13.59 -2.78 -7.45
C GLN A 198 14.70 -3.13 -8.45
N SER A 199 15.95 -3.16 -8.00
CA SER A 199 17.09 -3.55 -8.86
C SER A 199 17.01 -5.00 -9.32
N GLN A 200 16.59 -5.92 -8.47
CA GLN A 200 16.39 -7.34 -8.82
C GLN A 200 15.26 -7.51 -9.84
N LEU A 201 14.21 -6.68 -9.75
CA LEU A 201 13.10 -6.64 -10.70
C LEU A 201 13.45 -5.90 -12.02
N GLY A 202 14.68 -5.44 -12.19
CA GLY A 202 15.14 -4.76 -13.41
C GLY A 202 14.83 -3.27 -13.48
N PHE A 203 14.34 -2.66 -12.40
CA PHE A 203 14.13 -1.22 -12.37
C PHE A 203 15.43 -0.46 -12.09
N THR A 204 15.56 0.69 -12.72
CA THR A 204 16.63 1.65 -12.43
C THR A 204 16.04 2.96 -11.92
N VAL A 205 16.56 3.48 -10.82
CA VAL A 205 16.18 4.80 -10.31
C VAL A 205 17.01 5.84 -11.05
N SER A 206 16.34 6.72 -11.81
CA SER A 206 16.99 7.87 -12.46
C SER A 206 16.47 9.18 -11.89
N ARG A 207 17.36 10.18 -11.81
CA ARG A 207 16.96 11.54 -11.46
C ARG A 207 16.62 12.30 -12.75
N ASN A 208 15.35 12.68 -12.90
CA ASN A 208 14.90 13.57 -13.99
C ASN A 208 15.12 15.03 -13.64
#